data_0a60c97ce73e5f286e216886976ad288
#
_entry.id   0a60c97ce73e5f286e216886976ad288
#
_cell.length_a   1.000
_cell.length_b   1.000
_cell.length_c   1.000
_cell.angle_alpha   90.00
_cell.angle_beta   90.00
_cell.angle_gamma   90.00
#
_symmetry.space_group_name_H-M   'P 1'
#
loop_
_entity.id
_entity.type
_entity.pdbx_description
1 polymer ?
#
loop_
_entity_poly.entity_id
_entity_poly.type
_entity_poly.pdbx_seq_one_letter_code
_entity_poly.pdbx_strand_id
1 'polypeptide(L)'
;VLALDALAARSAERLLTTVQIADAGVAPGSGVGNHRAALTREELGVPVVAVGIPTVIHASTILRDALERIAGEAGARVDACGLAEDLGAGDLLVTPAGIDEQVRAASALLADAIDLALHAPLTLADIRAIRGE
;
A
#
# COMPACT_ATOMS: atom_id res chain seq x y z
N VAL A 1 -2.17 4.72 -18.89
CA VAL A 1 -1.01 4.25 -18.13
C VAL A 1 -1.50 3.50 -16.90
N LEU A 2 -0.87 2.35 -16.60
CA LEU A 2 -1.04 1.64 -15.34
C LEU A 2 0.21 1.91 -14.48
N ALA A 3 0.03 2.55 -13.33
CA ALA A 3 1.10 2.86 -12.39
C ALA A 3 1.02 1.91 -11.19
N LEU A 4 2.10 1.19 -10.91
CA LEU A 4 2.20 0.28 -9.77
C LEU A 4 3.09 0.91 -8.69
N ASP A 5 2.64 0.90 -7.43
CA ASP A 5 3.39 1.50 -6.32
C ASP A 5 3.25 0.69 -5.02
N ALA A 6 4.27 0.80 -4.19
CA ALA A 6 4.27 0.29 -2.81
C ALA A 6 3.86 1.43 -1.87
N LEU A 7 2.76 1.25 -1.16
CA LEU A 7 2.13 2.31 -0.36
C LEU A 7 2.49 2.20 1.12
N ALA A 8 2.31 3.32 1.83
CA ALA A 8 2.27 3.31 3.29
C ALA A 8 0.84 2.96 3.78
N ALA A 9 0.75 2.01 4.69
CA ALA A 9 -0.51 1.59 5.29
C ALA A 9 -1.07 2.66 6.24
N ARG A 10 -2.39 2.86 6.22
CA ARG A 10 -3.10 3.76 7.15
C ARG A 10 -3.52 3.07 8.46
N SER A 11 -3.40 1.75 8.53
CA SER A 11 -3.59 0.94 9.73
C SER A 11 -2.82 -0.37 9.58
N ALA A 12 -2.47 -1.01 10.70
CA ALA A 12 -1.75 -2.28 10.71
C ALA A 12 -2.53 -3.39 9.97
N GLU A 13 -3.85 -3.40 10.06
CA GLU A 13 -4.73 -4.39 9.43
C GLU A 13 -4.69 -4.36 7.91
N ARG A 14 -4.33 -3.21 7.31
CA ARG A 14 -4.27 -3.04 5.85
C ARG A 14 -2.90 -3.39 5.25
N LEU A 15 -1.91 -3.61 6.09
CA LEU A 15 -0.56 -3.91 5.65
C LEU A 15 -0.53 -5.26 4.93
N LEU A 16 -0.18 -5.26 3.63
CA LEU A 16 -0.15 -6.42 2.73
C LEU A 16 -1.49 -7.18 2.54
N THR A 17 -2.59 -6.64 3.03
CA THR A 17 -3.90 -7.31 2.96
C THR A 17 -4.87 -6.65 2.00
N THR A 18 -4.52 -5.49 1.45
CA THR A 18 -5.40 -4.73 0.55
C THR A 18 -4.68 -4.31 -0.73
N VAL A 19 -5.42 -4.27 -1.82
CA VAL A 19 -5.02 -3.61 -3.06
C VAL A 19 -5.83 -2.33 -3.20
N GLN A 20 -5.16 -1.22 -3.44
CA GLN A 20 -5.80 0.07 -3.67
C GLN A 20 -5.73 0.40 -5.17
N ILE A 21 -6.87 0.77 -5.74
CA ILE A 21 -6.98 1.18 -7.15
C ILE A 21 -7.57 2.59 -7.17
N ALA A 22 -6.93 3.49 -7.91
CA ALA A 22 -7.37 4.87 -8.05
C ALA A 22 -7.15 5.37 -9.48
N ASP A 23 -8.05 6.21 -9.96
CA ASP A 23 -7.97 6.90 -11.26
C ASP A 23 -7.34 8.31 -11.16
N ALA A 24 -7.05 8.75 -9.94
CA ALA A 24 -6.38 10.03 -9.67
C ALA A 24 -4.85 9.98 -9.90
N GLY A 25 -4.30 8.80 -10.24
CA GLY A 25 -2.87 8.59 -10.32
C GLY A 25 -2.20 8.38 -8.97
N VAL A 26 -0.89 8.50 -8.92
CA VAL A 26 -0.07 8.28 -7.71
C VAL A 26 1.09 9.29 -7.65
N ALA A 27 1.44 9.73 -6.44
CA ALA A 27 2.66 10.47 -6.15
C ALA A 27 3.65 9.55 -5.43
N PRO A 28 4.59 8.90 -6.18
CA PRO A 28 5.48 7.90 -5.61
C PRO A 28 6.31 8.46 -4.48
N GLY A 29 6.41 7.70 -3.37
CA GLY A 29 7.20 8.07 -2.21
C GLY A 29 6.57 9.13 -1.30
N SER A 30 5.41 9.70 -1.64
CA SER A 30 4.74 10.70 -0.79
C SER A 30 4.38 10.19 0.60
N GLY A 31 4.03 8.90 0.70
CA GLY A 31 3.70 8.25 1.97
C GLY A 31 4.88 8.02 2.92
N VAL A 32 6.11 8.27 2.45
CA VAL A 32 7.36 8.05 3.20
C VAL A 32 8.30 9.26 3.13
N GLY A 33 7.76 10.43 2.79
CA GLY A 33 8.53 11.68 2.71
C GLY A 33 9.50 11.81 1.54
N ASN A 34 9.53 10.84 0.62
CA ASN A 34 10.40 10.84 -0.56
C ASN A 34 9.57 11.21 -1.81
N HIS A 35 9.28 12.49 -1.97
CA HIS A 35 8.45 12.99 -3.06
C HIS A 35 9.16 12.89 -4.41
N ARG A 36 8.52 12.21 -5.35
CA ARG A 36 8.89 12.14 -6.77
C ARG A 36 7.82 12.81 -7.62
N ALA A 37 8.11 13.00 -8.91
CA ALA A 37 7.12 13.52 -9.85
C ALA A 37 5.84 12.64 -9.82
N ALA A 38 4.69 13.30 -9.75
CA ALA A 38 3.41 12.60 -9.73
C ALA A 38 3.14 11.93 -11.09
N LEU A 39 2.53 10.77 -11.05
CA LEU A 39 2.04 10.06 -12.23
C LEU A 39 0.53 10.28 -12.28
N THR A 40 0.12 11.45 -12.76
CA THR A 40 -1.28 11.84 -12.89
C THR A 40 -1.63 12.12 -14.34
N ARG A 41 -2.94 12.24 -14.62
CA ARG A 41 -3.40 12.61 -15.96
C ARG A 41 -2.92 14.00 -16.36
N GLU A 42 -2.83 14.91 -15.42
CA GLU A 42 -2.36 16.29 -15.66
C GLU A 42 -0.91 16.32 -16.08
N GLU A 43 -0.06 15.53 -15.43
CA GLU A 43 1.37 15.48 -15.72
C GLU A 43 1.68 14.69 -17.00
N LEU A 44 0.95 13.59 -17.25
CA LEU A 44 1.24 12.68 -18.36
C LEU A 44 0.40 12.94 -19.61
N GLY A 45 -0.65 13.76 -19.54
CA GLY A 45 -1.55 14.04 -20.64
C GLY A 45 -2.42 12.85 -21.08
N VAL A 46 -2.39 11.73 -20.35
CA VAL A 46 -3.14 10.51 -20.63
C VAL A 46 -3.79 9.95 -19.36
N PRO A 47 -4.90 9.17 -19.47
CA PRO A 47 -5.49 8.54 -18.30
C PRO A 47 -4.49 7.64 -17.55
N VAL A 48 -4.51 7.75 -16.21
CA VAL A 48 -3.66 6.96 -15.32
C VAL A 48 -4.53 6.20 -14.34
N VAL A 49 -4.30 4.91 -14.22
CA VAL A 49 -4.85 4.07 -13.16
C VAL A 49 -3.70 3.65 -12.26
N ALA A 50 -3.75 4.03 -11.00
CA ALA A 50 -2.78 3.62 -10.00
C ALA A 50 -3.27 2.38 -9.27
N VAL A 51 -2.37 1.41 -9.09
CA VAL A 51 -2.61 0.20 -8.29
C VAL A 51 -1.49 0.09 -7.27
N GLY A 52 -1.83 -0.02 -6.00
CA GLY A 52 -0.84 -0.08 -4.95
C GLY A 52 -1.17 -1.07 -3.85
N ILE A 53 -0.13 -1.61 -3.22
CA ILE A 53 -0.23 -2.48 -2.05
C ILE A 53 0.53 -1.82 -0.90
N PRO A 54 -0.09 -1.66 0.28
CA PRO A 54 0.60 -1.17 1.47
C PRO A 54 1.66 -2.19 1.94
N THR A 55 2.94 -1.82 1.86
CA THR A 55 4.07 -2.69 2.24
C THR A 55 4.83 -2.20 3.46
N VAL A 56 4.60 -0.93 3.85
CA VAL A 56 5.22 -0.29 5.00
C VAL A 56 4.15 0.41 5.83
N ILE A 57 4.44 0.67 7.09
CA ILE A 57 3.59 1.44 7.99
C ILE A 57 4.47 2.33 8.89
N HIS A 58 4.02 3.54 9.19
CA HIS A 58 4.70 4.37 10.19
C HIS A 58 4.51 3.78 11.59
N ALA A 59 5.59 3.75 12.37
CA ALA A 59 5.51 3.28 13.77
C ALA A 59 4.53 4.12 14.60
N SER A 60 4.42 5.43 14.32
CA SER A 60 3.42 6.31 14.90
C SER A 60 1.99 5.87 14.62
N THR A 61 1.72 5.33 13.43
CA THR A 61 0.40 4.80 13.09
C THR A 61 0.07 3.56 13.93
N ILE A 62 1.03 2.63 14.10
CA ILE A 62 0.84 1.44 14.93
C ILE A 62 0.55 1.84 16.39
N LEU A 63 1.34 2.79 16.91
CA LEU A 63 1.19 3.26 18.28
C LEU A 63 -0.15 3.96 18.48
N ARG A 64 -0.54 4.85 17.58
CA ARG A 64 -1.84 5.51 17.60
C ARG A 64 -2.99 4.50 17.62
N ASP A 65 -2.99 3.54 16.69
CA ASP A 65 -4.04 2.51 16.59
C ASP A 65 -4.13 1.68 17.88
N ALA A 66 -2.99 1.36 18.52
CA ALA A 66 -2.94 0.67 19.80
C ALA A 66 -3.51 1.50 20.95
N LEU A 67 -3.13 2.78 21.04
CA LEU A 67 -3.61 3.70 22.08
C LEU A 67 -5.11 3.98 21.94
N GLU A 68 -5.61 4.20 20.73
CA GLU A 68 -7.03 4.39 20.46
C GLU A 68 -7.86 3.16 20.87
N ARG A 69 -7.36 1.95 20.60
CA ARG A 69 -8.02 0.72 21.01
C ARG A 69 -8.08 0.58 22.54
N ILE A 70 -6.96 0.78 23.22
CA ILE A 70 -6.89 0.72 24.70
C ILE A 70 -7.80 1.78 25.32
N ALA A 71 -7.77 3.00 24.82
CA ALA A 71 -8.62 4.08 25.28
C ALA A 71 -10.12 3.77 25.10
N GLY A 72 -10.48 3.21 23.94
CA GLY A 72 -11.85 2.79 23.67
C GLY A 72 -12.34 1.71 24.64
N GLU A 73 -11.52 0.69 24.91
CA GLU A 73 -11.83 -0.35 25.90
C GLU A 73 -11.96 0.20 27.34
N ALA A 74 -11.16 1.19 27.68
CA ALA A 74 -11.19 1.86 29.00
C ALA A 74 -12.27 2.94 29.12
N GLY A 75 -13.00 3.28 28.04
CA GLY A 75 -13.92 4.40 28.00
C GLY A 75 -13.24 5.78 28.19
N ALA A 76 -11.95 5.87 27.89
CA ALA A 76 -11.12 7.06 28.04
C ALA A 76 -10.91 7.79 26.72
N ARG A 77 -10.59 9.09 26.78
CA ARG A 77 -10.09 9.86 25.64
C ARG A 77 -8.59 10.05 25.79
N VAL A 78 -7.83 9.70 24.75
CA VAL A 78 -6.38 9.85 24.69
C VAL A 78 -6.01 10.64 23.45
N ASP A 79 -5.10 11.61 23.57
CA ASP A 79 -4.45 12.22 22.41
C ASP A 79 -3.36 11.28 21.90
N ALA A 80 -3.80 10.29 21.11
CA ALA A 80 -2.92 9.27 20.58
C ALA A 80 -1.91 9.82 19.55
N CYS A 81 -2.25 10.92 18.85
CA CYS A 81 -1.35 11.58 17.92
C CYS A 81 -0.20 12.27 18.64
N GLY A 82 -0.50 13.12 19.62
CA GLY A 82 0.52 13.82 20.40
C GLY A 82 1.47 12.86 21.12
N LEU A 83 0.92 11.81 21.74
CA LEU A 83 1.74 10.78 22.39
C LEU A 83 2.65 10.01 21.41
N ALA A 84 2.20 9.72 20.19
CA ALA A 84 3.01 9.04 19.20
C ALA A 84 4.16 9.91 18.69
N GLU A 85 3.95 11.23 18.59
CA GLU A 85 4.97 12.21 18.24
C GLU A 85 6.00 12.37 19.37
N ASP A 86 5.55 12.52 20.60
CA ASP A 86 6.41 12.67 21.80
C ASP A 86 7.34 11.46 22.01
N LEU A 87 6.90 10.26 21.61
CA LEU A 87 7.70 9.05 21.68
C LEU A 87 8.69 8.89 20.51
N GLY A 88 8.80 9.88 19.61
CA GLY A 88 9.75 9.87 18.50
C GLY A 88 9.47 8.81 17.44
N ALA A 89 8.23 8.31 17.37
CA ALA A 89 7.85 7.27 16.42
C ALA A 89 7.54 7.79 14.99
N GLY A 90 7.58 9.12 14.79
CA GLY A 90 7.14 9.78 13.56
C GLY A 90 7.91 9.36 12.30
N ASP A 91 9.22 9.24 12.41
CA ASP A 91 10.11 8.99 11.27
C ASP A 91 10.43 7.51 11.04
N LEU A 92 9.95 6.62 11.91
CA LEU A 92 10.23 5.20 11.79
C LEU A 92 9.23 4.52 10.86
N LEU A 93 9.76 3.82 9.87
CA LEU A 93 8.99 2.94 8.98
C LEU A 93 9.22 1.48 9.37
N VAL A 94 8.14 0.73 9.43
CA VAL A 94 8.13 -0.68 9.82
C VAL A 94 7.58 -1.51 8.67
N THR A 95 8.20 -2.66 8.44
CA THR A 95 7.73 -3.70 7.53
C THR A 95 7.56 -5.01 8.30
N PRO A 96 6.67 -5.92 7.86
CA PRO A 96 6.57 -7.24 8.45
C PRO A 96 7.85 -8.06 8.27
N ALA A 97 8.11 -8.97 9.18
CA ALA A 97 9.11 -10.01 8.96
C ALA A 97 8.73 -10.83 7.72
N GLY A 98 9.72 -11.16 6.88
CA GLY A 98 9.48 -11.89 5.64
C GLY A 98 8.81 -11.08 4.53
N ILE A 99 8.93 -9.75 4.56
CA ILE A 99 8.34 -8.84 3.57
C ILE A 99 8.67 -9.23 2.12
N ASP A 100 9.88 -9.70 1.84
CA ASP A 100 10.31 -10.06 0.48
C ASP A 100 9.48 -11.20 -0.11
N GLU A 101 9.14 -12.23 0.69
CA GLU A 101 8.29 -13.33 0.26
C GLU A 101 6.85 -12.87 0.04
N GLN A 102 6.34 -12.05 0.94
CA GLN A 102 4.99 -11.51 0.86
C GLN A 102 4.84 -10.56 -0.35
N VAL A 103 5.85 -9.74 -0.64
CA VAL A 103 5.86 -8.88 -1.84
C VAL A 103 5.92 -9.73 -3.12
N ARG A 104 6.71 -10.81 -3.15
CA ARG A 104 6.73 -11.72 -4.33
C ARG A 104 5.35 -12.34 -4.56
N ALA A 105 4.70 -12.84 -3.51
CA ALA A 105 3.36 -13.42 -3.62
C ALA A 105 2.33 -12.38 -4.09
N ALA A 106 2.35 -11.19 -3.52
CA ALA A 106 1.47 -10.09 -3.91
C ALA A 106 1.71 -9.63 -5.36
N SER A 107 2.98 -9.56 -5.78
CA SER A 107 3.35 -9.19 -7.16
C SER A 107 2.88 -10.23 -8.18
N ALA A 108 3.00 -11.52 -7.86
CA ALA A 108 2.50 -12.59 -8.71
C ALA A 108 0.97 -12.51 -8.86
N LEU A 109 0.26 -12.31 -7.76
CA LEU A 109 -1.20 -12.14 -7.78
C LEU A 109 -1.64 -10.92 -8.61
N LEU A 110 -0.95 -9.77 -8.44
CA LEU A 110 -1.24 -8.57 -9.22
C LEU A 110 -0.95 -8.77 -10.70
N ALA A 111 0.15 -9.42 -11.05
CA ALA A 111 0.50 -9.72 -12.44
C ALA A 111 -0.59 -10.58 -13.10
N ASP A 112 -1.05 -11.64 -12.43
CA ASP A 112 -2.15 -12.48 -12.92
C ASP A 112 -3.44 -11.67 -13.10
N ALA A 113 -3.78 -10.82 -12.14
CA ALA A 113 -4.98 -10.00 -12.20
C ALA A 113 -4.94 -8.96 -13.32
N ILE A 114 -3.78 -8.33 -13.54
CA ILE A 114 -3.57 -7.34 -14.60
C ILE A 114 -3.66 -8.03 -15.99
N ASP A 115 -3.01 -9.17 -16.14
CA ASP A 115 -3.05 -9.90 -17.41
C ASP A 115 -4.47 -10.37 -17.75
N LEU A 116 -5.21 -10.89 -16.78
CA LEU A 116 -6.62 -11.26 -16.97
C LEU A 116 -7.50 -10.05 -17.33
N ALA A 117 -7.22 -8.88 -16.75
CA ALA A 117 -7.99 -7.67 -17.02
C ALA A 117 -7.70 -7.07 -18.41
N LEU A 118 -6.46 -7.19 -18.89
CA LEU A 118 -6.01 -6.54 -20.12
C LEU A 118 -6.04 -7.45 -21.34
N HIS A 119 -6.01 -8.76 -21.16
CA HIS A 119 -5.88 -9.75 -22.24
C HIS A 119 -7.07 -10.73 -22.30
N ALA A 120 -8.29 -10.20 -22.36
CA ALA A 120 -9.45 -11.04 -22.68
C ALA A 120 -9.29 -11.58 -24.13
N PRO A 121 -9.47 -12.87 -24.41
CA PRO A 121 -10.15 -13.89 -23.63
C PRO A 121 -9.24 -14.90 -22.88
N LEU A 122 -7.99 -14.53 -22.54
CA LEU A 122 -7.07 -15.45 -21.87
C LEU A 122 -7.60 -15.89 -20.50
N THR A 123 -7.40 -17.16 -20.20
CA THR A 123 -7.64 -17.70 -18.85
C THR A 123 -6.37 -17.63 -18.02
N LEU A 124 -6.49 -17.82 -16.70
CA LEU A 124 -5.32 -17.90 -15.83
C LEU A 124 -4.37 -19.04 -16.20
N ALA A 125 -4.90 -20.15 -16.71
CA ALA A 125 -4.11 -21.28 -17.20
C ALA A 125 -3.29 -20.89 -18.45
N ASP A 126 -3.90 -20.13 -19.38
CA ASP A 126 -3.19 -19.66 -20.57
C ASP A 126 -2.05 -18.70 -20.20
N ILE A 127 -2.31 -17.77 -19.27
CA ILE A 127 -1.33 -16.79 -18.81
C ILE A 127 -0.13 -17.50 -18.17
N ARG A 128 -0.37 -18.46 -17.29
CA ARG A 128 0.68 -19.23 -16.61
C ARG A 128 1.48 -20.08 -17.61
N ALA A 129 0.81 -20.73 -18.54
CA ALA A 129 1.47 -21.47 -19.61
C ALA A 129 2.38 -20.57 -20.47
N ILE A 130 1.96 -19.35 -20.80
CA ILE A 130 2.78 -18.36 -21.53
C ILE A 130 4.02 -17.95 -20.72
N ARG A 131 3.90 -17.84 -19.41
CA ARG A 131 5.02 -17.51 -18.51
C ARG A 131 5.96 -18.69 -18.22
N GLY A 132 5.56 -19.92 -18.59
CA GLY A 132 6.35 -21.13 -18.32
C GLY A 132 6.20 -21.65 -16.89
N GLU A 133 5.07 -21.39 -16.24
CA GLU A 133 4.73 -21.81 -14.87
C GLU A 133 3.86 -23.08 -14.87
#